data_61fdd5d58e526cb3ef963ea92b4593ad
#
_entry.id   61fdd5d58e526cb3ef963ea92b4593ad
#
_cell.length_a   1.000
_cell.length_b   1.000
_cell.length_c   1.000
_cell.angle_alpha   90.00
_cell.angle_beta   90.00
_cell.angle_gamma   90.00
#
_symmetry.space_group_name_H-M   'P 1'
#
loop_
_entity.id
_entity.type
_entity.pdbx_description
1 polymer ?
#
loop_
_entity_poly.entity_id
_entity_poly.type
_entity_poly.pdbx_seq_one_letter_code
_entity_poly.pdbx_strand_id
1 'polypeptide(L)'
;FQAIFTVTEEIGTGAGASLSPDVVEFVGIDIGPVAPGQNARETGVTLCAQDTSGPFDYHMLQKLKGLCREHAIDFQVDVFRYYYSDANSAIRAGHEVRDALITFGTDATHGYERTHINSLESIARLLVAYSACEPLFPHVASDISKFPRLPTT
;
A
#
# COMPACT_ATOMS: atom_id res chain seq x y z
N PHE A 1 9.28 4.69 11.13
CA PHE A 1 9.14 3.61 10.13
C PHE A 1 9.36 2.26 10.80
N GLN A 2 8.45 1.32 10.54
CA GLN A 2 8.52 -0.06 11.03
C GLN A 2 8.35 -1.01 9.83
N ALA A 3 9.24 -1.99 9.68
CA ALA A 3 9.09 -3.07 8.72
C ALA A 3 8.46 -4.28 9.43
N ILE A 4 7.40 -4.83 8.85
CA ILE A 4 6.68 -5.98 9.38
C ILE A 4 6.70 -7.09 8.32
N PHE A 5 7.10 -8.29 8.74
CA PHE A 5 7.03 -9.49 7.92
C PHE A 5 5.91 -10.37 8.48
N THR A 6 4.82 -10.43 7.76
CA THR A 6 3.64 -11.19 8.19
C THR A 6 3.81 -12.69 7.91
N VAL A 7 3.40 -13.53 8.84
CA VAL A 7 3.55 -14.99 8.74
C VAL A 7 2.32 -15.64 8.11
N THR A 8 1.16 -15.01 8.26
CA THR A 8 -0.14 -15.57 7.88
C THR A 8 -0.79 -14.82 6.72
N GLU A 9 0.02 -14.19 5.87
CA GLU A 9 -0.45 -13.42 4.71
C GLU A 9 -1.25 -14.30 3.76
N GLU A 10 -0.72 -15.47 3.37
CA GLU A 10 -1.32 -16.41 2.41
C GLU A 10 -2.68 -16.98 2.83
N ILE A 11 -3.07 -16.80 4.07
CA ILE A 11 -4.41 -17.14 4.56
C ILE A 11 -5.24 -15.90 4.90
N GLY A 12 -4.82 -14.72 4.42
CA GLY A 12 -5.59 -13.47 4.44
C GLY A 12 -5.67 -12.78 5.80
N THR A 13 -4.70 -12.97 6.69
CA THR A 13 -4.71 -12.34 8.01
C THR A 13 -3.48 -11.43 8.25
N GLY A 14 -2.35 -11.90 8.58
CA GLY A 14 -1.08 -11.14 8.71
C GLY A 14 -1.17 -9.74 9.32
N ALA A 15 -1.37 -8.73 8.50
CA ALA A 15 -1.40 -7.33 8.91
C ALA A 15 -2.50 -7.00 9.93
N GLY A 16 -3.59 -7.75 9.97
CA GLY A 16 -4.68 -7.53 10.91
C GLY A 16 -4.32 -7.69 12.39
N ALA A 17 -3.20 -8.36 12.68
CA ALA A 17 -2.74 -8.59 14.06
C ALA A 17 -1.37 -7.96 14.36
N SER A 18 -0.75 -7.29 13.37
CA SER A 18 0.66 -6.90 13.44
C SER A 18 0.88 -5.40 13.62
N LEU A 19 -0.15 -4.57 13.42
CA LEU A 19 0.00 -3.13 13.51
C LEU A 19 -0.04 -2.62 14.95
N SER A 20 0.90 -1.73 15.28
CA SER A 20 0.87 -0.98 16.52
C SER A 20 -0.24 0.09 16.49
N PRO A 21 -0.88 0.44 17.63
CA PRO A 21 -1.96 1.41 17.70
C PRO A 21 -1.60 2.83 17.26
N ASP A 22 -0.32 3.17 17.18
CA ASP A 22 0.20 4.47 16.77
C ASP A 22 0.52 4.55 15.26
N VAL A 23 0.32 3.47 14.52
CA VAL A 23 0.48 3.46 13.05
C VAL A 23 -0.64 4.25 12.41
N VAL A 24 -0.31 5.20 11.55
CA VAL A 24 -1.27 6.07 10.84
C VAL A 24 -1.32 5.80 9.34
N GLU A 25 -0.21 5.31 8.77
CA GLU A 25 -0.10 4.89 7.38
C GLU A 25 0.47 3.48 7.32
N PHE A 26 -0.10 2.66 6.46
CA PHE A 26 0.34 1.30 6.21
C PHE A 26 0.52 1.07 4.72
N VAL A 27 1.67 0.56 4.31
CA VAL A 27 1.97 0.21 2.92
C VAL A 27 2.25 -1.29 2.85
N GLY A 28 1.33 -2.03 2.27
CA GLY A 28 1.54 -3.43 1.89
C GLY A 28 2.51 -3.53 0.71
N ILE A 29 3.36 -4.54 0.74
CA ILE A 29 4.27 -4.87 -0.36
C ILE A 29 3.99 -6.32 -0.75
N ASP A 30 3.61 -6.52 -2.00
CA ASP A 30 3.21 -7.83 -2.48
C ASP A 30 3.58 -8.01 -3.96
N ILE A 31 3.32 -9.17 -4.51
CA ILE A 31 3.40 -9.37 -5.96
C ILE A 31 2.20 -8.71 -6.65
N GLY A 32 2.36 -8.37 -7.93
CA GLY A 32 1.27 -7.91 -8.79
C GLY A 32 1.17 -8.80 -10.02
N PRO A 33 0.04 -9.47 -10.28
CA PRO A 33 -0.06 -10.42 -11.37
C PRO A 33 0.12 -9.73 -12.73
N VAL A 34 1.09 -10.19 -13.50
CA VAL A 34 1.29 -9.82 -14.90
C VAL A 34 0.42 -10.72 -15.76
N ALA A 35 -0.66 -10.19 -16.29
CA ALA A 35 -1.66 -10.95 -17.04
C ALA A 35 -2.38 -10.08 -18.07
N PRO A 36 -3.05 -10.68 -19.07
CA PRO A 36 -3.88 -9.94 -20.00
C PRO A 36 -4.95 -9.12 -19.28
N GLY A 37 -5.03 -7.81 -19.61
CA GLY A 37 -5.97 -6.88 -18.98
C GLY A 37 -5.48 -6.24 -17.68
N GLN A 38 -4.26 -6.53 -17.24
CA GLN A 38 -3.57 -5.85 -16.15
C GLN A 38 -2.55 -4.85 -16.71
N ASN A 39 -2.31 -3.77 -15.97
CA ASN A 39 -1.24 -2.81 -16.26
C ASN A 39 0.08 -3.18 -15.57
N ALA A 40 0.04 -4.11 -14.61
CA ALA A 40 1.22 -4.60 -13.92
C ALA A 40 2.25 -5.12 -14.91
N ARG A 41 3.51 -4.77 -14.70
CA ARG A 41 4.65 -5.16 -15.54
C ARG A 41 5.76 -5.72 -14.67
N GLU A 42 6.59 -6.58 -15.23
CA GLU A 42 7.78 -7.10 -14.56
C GLU A 42 8.86 -6.03 -14.30
N THR A 43 8.66 -4.81 -14.78
CA THR A 43 9.56 -3.66 -14.57
C THR A 43 8.80 -2.50 -13.91
N GLY A 44 9.52 -1.70 -13.13
CA GLY A 44 8.92 -0.62 -12.36
C GLY A 44 8.10 -1.12 -11.17
N VAL A 45 7.42 -0.21 -10.50
CA VAL A 45 6.51 -0.53 -9.39
C VAL A 45 5.06 -0.39 -9.84
N THR A 46 4.19 -1.31 -9.45
CA THR A 46 2.76 -1.15 -9.64
C THR A 46 2.12 -0.64 -8.35
N LEU A 47 1.44 0.50 -8.45
CA LEU A 47 0.66 1.08 -7.38
C LEU A 47 -0.78 0.58 -7.53
N CYS A 48 -1.25 -0.20 -6.57
CA CYS A 48 -2.60 -0.75 -6.62
C CYS A 48 -3.63 0.31 -6.19
N ALA A 49 -4.59 0.61 -7.06
CA ALA A 49 -5.68 1.54 -6.73
C ALA A 49 -6.84 0.82 -6.04
N GLN A 50 -7.03 -0.47 -6.35
CA GLN A 50 -8.08 -1.31 -5.80
C GLN A 50 -7.73 -2.78 -6.00
N ASP A 51 -8.08 -3.61 -5.04
CA ASP A 51 -8.10 -5.06 -5.17
C ASP A 51 -9.50 -5.63 -4.89
N THR A 52 -9.66 -6.95 -4.74
CA THR A 52 -10.98 -7.56 -4.43
C THR A 52 -11.51 -7.18 -3.06
N SER A 53 -10.68 -6.67 -2.18
CA SER A 53 -11.05 -6.24 -0.82
C SER A 53 -11.66 -4.85 -0.79
N GLY A 54 -11.41 -4.03 -1.80
CA GLY A 54 -11.90 -2.67 -1.94
C GLY A 54 -10.84 -1.69 -2.46
N PRO A 55 -11.19 -0.41 -2.56
CA PRO A 55 -10.25 0.64 -2.92
C PRO A 55 -9.26 0.90 -1.79
N PHE A 56 -8.01 1.20 -2.15
CA PHE A 56 -7.01 1.74 -1.25
C PHE A 56 -7.18 3.26 -1.05
N ASP A 57 -6.57 3.81 0.01
CA ASP A 57 -6.67 5.24 0.29
C ASP A 57 -6.17 6.09 -0.88
N TYR A 58 -7.03 6.98 -1.36
CA TYR A 58 -6.73 7.85 -2.50
C TYR A 58 -5.52 8.76 -2.26
N HIS A 59 -5.39 9.33 -1.06
CA HIS A 59 -4.30 10.27 -0.75
C HIS A 59 -2.97 9.55 -0.66
N MET A 60 -2.96 8.32 -0.12
CA MET A 60 -1.77 7.46 -0.14
C MET A 60 -1.34 7.14 -1.57
N LEU A 61 -2.28 6.77 -2.44
CA LEU A 61 -1.99 6.53 -3.85
C LEU A 61 -1.39 7.78 -4.52
N GLN A 62 -1.94 8.98 -4.27
CA GLN A 62 -1.38 10.22 -4.84
C GLN A 62 0.01 10.55 -4.27
N LYS A 63 0.25 10.33 -2.98
CA LYS A 63 1.57 10.49 -2.35
C LYS A 63 2.61 9.59 -3.04
N LEU A 64 2.32 8.31 -3.18
CA LEU A 64 3.21 7.35 -3.82
C LEU A 64 3.48 7.70 -5.30
N LYS A 65 2.46 8.12 -6.06
CA LYS A 65 2.62 8.63 -7.43
C LYS A 65 3.51 9.88 -7.48
N GLY A 66 3.36 10.78 -6.53
CA GLY A 66 4.19 11.98 -6.38
C GLY A 66 5.65 11.60 -6.19
N LEU A 67 5.94 10.72 -5.25
CA LEU A 67 7.28 10.23 -4.97
C LEU A 67 7.91 9.52 -6.18
N CYS A 68 7.15 8.69 -6.88
CA CYS A 68 7.65 8.06 -8.10
C CYS A 68 8.08 9.08 -9.15
N ARG A 69 7.31 10.15 -9.36
CA ARG A 69 7.65 11.21 -10.31
C ARG A 69 8.86 12.03 -9.86
N GLU A 70 8.90 12.43 -8.59
CA GLU A 70 9.98 13.23 -8.01
C GLU A 70 11.33 12.51 -8.09
N HIS A 71 11.33 11.20 -7.83
CA HIS A 71 12.55 10.39 -7.81
C HIS A 71 12.82 9.62 -9.11
N ALA A 72 12.09 9.93 -10.20
CA ALA A 72 12.22 9.26 -11.50
C ALA A 72 12.18 7.72 -11.36
N ILE A 73 11.21 7.21 -10.60
CA ILE A 73 10.92 5.79 -10.45
C ILE A 73 9.86 5.41 -11.48
N ASP A 74 10.13 4.40 -12.30
CA ASP A 74 9.15 3.89 -13.26
C ASP A 74 7.98 3.23 -12.51
N PHE A 75 6.75 3.60 -12.86
CA PHE A 75 5.56 3.07 -12.21
C PHE A 75 4.36 2.97 -13.14
N GLN A 76 3.44 2.11 -12.79
CA GLN A 76 2.09 2.02 -13.34
C GLN A 76 1.06 1.99 -12.21
N VAL A 77 -0.20 2.26 -12.55
CA VAL A 77 -1.33 2.08 -11.63
C VAL A 77 -2.21 0.97 -12.16
N ASP A 78 -2.69 0.12 -11.29
CA ASP A 78 -3.53 -1.01 -11.67
C ASP A 78 -4.69 -1.25 -10.69
N VAL A 79 -5.63 -2.08 -11.12
CA VAL A 79 -6.76 -2.59 -10.36
C VAL A 79 -6.78 -4.11 -10.47
N PHE A 80 -6.67 -4.80 -9.33
CA PHE A 80 -6.65 -6.26 -9.28
C PHE A 80 -8.04 -6.82 -8.98
N ARG A 81 -8.71 -7.34 -9.99
CA ARG A 81 -10.11 -7.81 -9.88
C ARG A 81 -10.24 -9.18 -9.21
N TYR A 82 -9.19 -9.98 -9.21
CA TYR A 82 -9.22 -11.38 -8.78
C TYR A 82 -8.08 -11.70 -7.81
N TYR A 83 -7.49 -10.67 -7.23
CA TYR A 83 -6.34 -10.75 -6.36
C TYR A 83 -6.54 -9.83 -5.16
N TYR A 84 -6.01 -10.19 -4.01
CA TYR A 84 -5.94 -9.36 -2.80
C TYR A 84 -4.65 -9.67 -2.04
N SER A 85 -4.24 -8.73 -1.18
CA SER A 85 -3.15 -8.90 -0.23
C SER A 85 -3.67 -8.76 1.20
N ASP A 86 -2.82 -8.98 2.18
CA ASP A 86 -3.18 -8.75 3.58
C ASP A 86 -3.25 -7.26 3.97
N ALA A 87 -2.93 -6.33 3.06
CA ALA A 87 -2.98 -4.89 3.33
C ALA A 87 -4.36 -4.45 3.85
N ASN A 88 -5.45 -4.95 3.25
CA ASN A 88 -6.80 -4.68 3.71
C ASN A 88 -7.19 -5.44 5.00
N SER A 89 -6.44 -6.45 5.42
CA SER A 89 -6.76 -7.20 6.64
C SER A 89 -6.64 -6.32 7.89
N ALA A 90 -5.75 -5.34 7.88
CA ALA A 90 -5.62 -4.36 8.96
C ALA A 90 -6.90 -3.53 9.14
N ILE A 91 -7.46 -3.02 8.03
CA ILE A 91 -8.72 -2.25 8.04
C ILE A 91 -9.87 -3.11 8.55
N ARG A 92 -9.97 -4.37 8.08
CA ARG A 92 -11.00 -5.32 8.51
C ARG A 92 -10.88 -5.71 9.99
N ALA A 93 -9.67 -5.69 10.53
CA ALA A 93 -9.42 -5.91 11.95
C ALA A 93 -9.75 -4.70 12.83
N GLY A 94 -10.14 -3.55 12.24
CA GLY A 94 -10.56 -2.35 12.96
C GLY A 94 -9.43 -1.34 13.20
N HIS A 95 -8.28 -1.48 12.53
CA HIS A 95 -7.25 -0.45 12.58
C HIS A 95 -7.65 0.77 11.75
N GLU A 96 -7.64 1.94 12.38
CA GLU A 96 -7.94 3.22 11.72
C GLU A 96 -6.67 3.79 11.10
N VAL A 97 -6.25 3.21 9.97
CA VAL A 97 -5.03 3.57 9.24
C VAL A 97 -5.34 3.89 7.79
N ARG A 98 -4.47 4.66 7.15
CA ARG A 98 -4.50 4.84 5.70
C ARG A 98 -3.65 3.76 5.06
N ASP A 99 -4.27 2.99 4.21
CA ASP A 99 -3.63 1.85 3.57
C ASP A 99 -3.22 2.13 2.12
N ALA A 100 -2.20 1.46 1.68
CA ALA A 100 -1.80 1.38 0.29
C ALA A 100 -1.19 0.02 -0.01
N LEU A 101 -1.20 -0.36 -1.27
CA LEU A 101 -0.52 -1.55 -1.76
C LEU A 101 0.40 -1.18 -2.93
N ILE A 102 1.67 -1.52 -2.80
CA ILE A 102 2.65 -1.45 -3.87
C ILE A 102 3.10 -2.86 -4.24
N THR A 103 3.23 -3.12 -5.54
CA THR A 103 3.57 -4.46 -5.99
C THR A 103 4.68 -4.45 -7.02
N PHE A 104 5.44 -5.54 -7.09
CA PHE A 104 6.31 -5.85 -8.21
C PHE A 104 5.62 -6.84 -9.14
N GLY A 105 5.69 -6.57 -10.45
CA GLY A 105 5.02 -7.41 -11.43
C GLY A 105 5.62 -8.80 -11.48
N THR A 106 4.78 -9.83 -11.32
CA THR A 106 5.19 -11.21 -11.27
C THR A 106 4.39 -12.03 -12.28
N ASP A 107 5.12 -12.75 -13.14
CA ASP A 107 4.55 -13.77 -14.02
C ASP A 107 4.40 -15.07 -13.26
N ALA A 108 3.34 -15.84 -13.54
CA ALA A 108 3.04 -17.13 -12.94
C ALA A 108 2.98 -17.12 -11.41
N THR A 109 2.31 -16.11 -10.83
CA THR A 109 2.09 -16.03 -9.37
C THR A 109 1.46 -17.32 -8.82
N HIS A 110 1.90 -17.74 -7.65
CA HIS A 110 1.63 -19.03 -7.00
C HIS A 110 2.12 -20.26 -7.78
N GLY A 111 2.94 -20.04 -8.80
CA GLY A 111 3.57 -21.10 -9.61
C GLY A 111 5.09 -20.97 -9.63
N TYR A 112 5.71 -21.11 -10.81
CA TYR A 112 7.13 -20.83 -11.02
C TYR A 112 7.32 -19.34 -11.35
N GLU A 113 7.37 -18.53 -10.33
CA GLU A 113 7.32 -17.08 -10.42
C GLU A 113 8.55 -16.46 -11.06
N ARG A 114 8.32 -15.40 -11.83
CA ARG A 114 9.36 -14.60 -12.44
C ARG A 114 9.04 -13.11 -12.32
N THR A 115 10.04 -12.33 -11.97
CA THR A 115 10.03 -10.87 -12.04
C THR A 115 11.36 -10.34 -12.55
N HIS A 116 11.43 -9.08 -12.91
CA HIS A 116 12.66 -8.42 -13.33
C HIS A 116 13.29 -7.65 -12.14
N ILE A 117 14.62 -7.67 -12.06
CA ILE A 117 15.36 -6.99 -10.99
C ILE A 117 15.03 -5.51 -10.86
N ASN A 118 14.71 -4.82 -11.96
CA ASN A 118 14.32 -3.40 -11.97
C ASN A 118 13.04 -3.15 -11.17
N SER A 119 12.14 -4.13 -11.10
CA SER A 119 10.91 -4.00 -10.30
C SER A 119 11.25 -3.95 -8.81
N LEU A 120 12.13 -4.84 -8.35
CA LEU A 120 12.61 -4.87 -6.97
C LEU A 120 13.39 -3.60 -6.60
N GLU A 121 14.27 -3.15 -7.52
CA GLU A 121 14.98 -1.89 -7.35
C GLU A 121 14.04 -0.69 -7.25
N SER A 122 13.02 -0.64 -8.11
CA SER A 122 12.01 0.43 -8.10
C SER A 122 11.23 0.46 -6.79
N ILE A 123 10.82 -0.70 -6.25
CA ILE A 123 10.18 -0.79 -4.94
C ILE A 123 11.12 -0.31 -3.84
N ALA A 124 12.37 -0.76 -3.82
CA ALA A 124 13.35 -0.34 -2.81
C ALA A 124 13.56 1.18 -2.82
N ARG A 125 13.70 1.79 -4.00
CA ARG A 125 13.81 3.24 -4.16
C ARG A 125 12.56 3.98 -3.66
N LEU A 126 11.38 3.48 -3.99
CA LEU A 126 10.12 4.06 -3.52
C LEU A 126 10.00 3.97 -1.99
N LEU A 127 10.35 2.84 -1.39
CA LEU A 127 10.31 2.67 0.08
C LEU A 127 11.30 3.62 0.78
N VAL A 128 12.50 3.80 0.24
CA VAL A 128 13.46 4.78 0.78
C VAL A 128 12.89 6.19 0.70
N ALA A 129 12.34 6.59 -0.45
CA ALA A 129 11.72 7.91 -0.61
C ALA A 129 10.52 8.08 0.34
N TYR A 130 9.67 7.08 0.45
CA TYR A 130 8.50 7.10 1.33
C TYR A 130 8.90 7.18 2.82
N SER A 131 9.90 6.41 3.24
CA SER A 131 10.36 6.42 4.64
C SER A 131 10.99 7.74 5.09
N ALA A 132 11.42 8.57 4.15
CA ALA A 132 11.95 9.91 4.41
C ALA A 132 10.86 10.99 4.49
N CYS A 133 9.61 10.65 4.18
CA CYS A 133 8.48 11.60 4.20
C CYS A 133 7.72 11.54 5.52
N GLU A 134 7.20 12.70 5.94
CA GLU A 134 6.21 12.76 7.01
C GLU A 134 4.89 12.08 6.60
N PRO A 135 4.15 11.50 7.53
CA PRO A 135 2.79 11.04 7.27
C PRO A 135 1.91 12.14 6.69
N LEU A 136 0.98 11.79 5.79
CA LEU A 136 0.04 12.75 5.19
C LEU A 136 -0.84 13.44 6.23
N PHE A 137 -1.27 12.66 7.23
CA PHE A 137 -2.12 13.12 8.31
C PHE A 137 -1.58 12.52 9.60
N PRO A 138 -0.62 13.18 10.26
CA PRO A 138 -0.15 12.70 11.54
C PRO A 138 -1.34 12.57 12.49
N HIS A 139 -1.35 11.53 13.33
CA HIS A 139 -2.30 11.46 14.43
C HIS A 139 -2.07 12.69 15.30
N VAL A 140 -2.86 13.71 15.06
CA VAL A 140 -3.05 14.73 16.08
C VAL A 140 -3.91 14.05 17.13
N ALA A 141 -3.29 13.44 18.13
CA ALA A 141 -3.98 12.98 19.31
C ALA A 141 -4.76 14.19 19.84
N SER A 142 -6.00 14.28 19.37
CA SER A 142 -7.10 15.03 19.93
C SER A 142 -6.74 16.37 20.60
N ASP A 143 -6.66 17.40 19.83
CA ASP A 143 -7.19 18.64 20.35
C ASP A 143 -8.60 18.85 19.75
N ILE A 144 -9.55 18.07 20.25
CA ILE A 144 -10.99 18.21 19.92
C ILE A 144 -11.45 19.67 20.20
N SER A 145 -10.74 20.43 21.02
CA SER A 145 -11.01 21.83 21.30
C SER A 145 -10.83 22.75 20.08
N LYS A 146 -10.10 22.30 19.06
CA LYS A 146 -9.87 23.06 17.81
C LYS A 146 -10.98 22.90 16.77
N PHE A 147 -11.89 21.96 16.94
CA PHE A 147 -13.05 21.87 16.07
C PHE A 147 -14.12 22.90 16.49
N PRO A 148 -14.66 23.69 15.55
CA PRO A 148 -15.76 24.57 15.88
C PRO A 148 -16.91 23.71 16.44
N ARG A 149 -17.42 24.10 17.63
CA ARG A 149 -18.59 23.41 18.19
C ARG A 149 -19.75 23.56 17.23
N LEU A 150 -20.41 22.44 16.93
CA LEU A 150 -21.65 22.50 16.18
C LEU A 150 -22.61 23.42 16.90
N PRO A 151 -23.35 24.30 16.17
CA PRO A 151 -24.35 25.12 16.80
C PRO A 151 -25.37 24.22 17.49
N THR A 152 -25.54 24.40 18.79
CA THR A 152 -26.63 23.81 19.56
C THR A 152 -27.90 24.51 19.14
N THR A 153 -28.79 23.83 18.43
CA THR A 153 -30.17 24.27 18.17
C THR A 153 -30.98 24.26 19.44
#